data_b4aa2d8bde0e326c522daf319638b647
#
_entry.id   b4aa2d8bde0e326c522daf319638b647
#
_cell.length_a   1.000
_cell.length_b   1.000
_cell.length_c   1.000
_cell.angle_alpha   90.00
_cell.angle_beta   90.00
_cell.angle_gamma   90.00
#
_symmetry.space_group_name_H-M   'P 1'
#
loop_
_entity.id
_entity.type
_entity.pdbx_description
1 polymer ?
#
loop_
_entity_poly.entity_id
_entity_poly.type
_entity_poly.pdbx_seq_one_letter_code
_entity_poly.pdbx_strand_id
1 'polypeptide(L)'
;MKKRYFWLSILCILCMLFASCGSTPEETPEEPEVVAPVEPTPEPEPIPEPTPEPEPVPEPEPAPDFTEENTALRDAVYKAREAAVDAGALMLFPEEFLAMDAFAASIDATFEQEKSSADFTAKAQNLLDMYKCFENLSIATKAQERIEKLGLAKYDAEDYEKANTIAREFGTIESFDNIEGAYFLGKSEEMVGLYNTVIEKAFKTLSNEARESYMVTKKAADGIKSSVAAKEEYKAANDIMLNADASASRMEWENAYNGYQKADAAMQLVYEAVAEKRAAAEKAIAEAKARAEAAAAYALEADEIAPITEEGEAE
;
A
#
# COMPACT_ATOMS: atom_id res chain seq x y z
N MET A 1 16.10 18.16 -10.97
CA MET A 1 15.44 19.37 -11.47
C MET A 1 14.22 19.14 -12.39
N LYS A 2 13.82 17.91 -12.74
CA LYS A 2 12.63 17.64 -13.59
C LYS A 2 11.36 17.24 -12.82
N LYS A 3 11.43 16.91 -11.53
CA LYS A 3 10.27 16.52 -10.70
C LYS A 3 9.45 17.70 -10.13
N ARG A 4 10.03 18.89 -10.02
CA ARG A 4 9.35 20.11 -9.54
C ARG A 4 8.26 20.65 -10.49
N TYR A 5 8.31 20.32 -11.78
CA TYR A 5 7.34 20.81 -12.77
C TYR A 5 6.07 19.96 -12.88
N PHE A 6 6.07 18.76 -12.32
CA PHE A 6 4.89 17.89 -12.36
C PHE A 6 3.79 18.36 -11.40
N TRP A 7 4.16 18.87 -10.23
CA TRP A 7 3.22 19.46 -9.25
C TRP A 7 2.73 20.86 -9.65
N LEU A 8 3.55 21.64 -10.29
CA LEU A 8 3.20 23.01 -10.77
C LEU A 8 2.25 23.01 -11.96
N SER A 9 2.17 21.95 -12.74
CA SER A 9 1.25 21.86 -13.89
C SER A 9 -0.21 21.59 -13.50
N ILE A 10 -0.46 21.06 -12.31
CA ILE A 10 -1.82 20.82 -11.80
C ILE A 10 -2.41 22.09 -11.17
N LEU A 11 -1.58 23.01 -10.69
CA LEU A 11 -2.00 24.26 -10.04
C LEU A 11 -2.55 25.33 -10.99
N CYS A 12 -2.30 25.25 -12.30
CA CYS A 12 -2.69 26.28 -13.27
C CYS A 12 -4.07 26.12 -13.90
N ILE A 13 -4.81 25.03 -13.66
CA ILE A 13 -6.10 24.77 -14.33
C ILE A 13 -7.32 25.12 -13.47
N LEU A 14 -7.18 25.45 -12.17
CA LEU A 14 -8.32 25.68 -11.25
C LEU A 14 -8.57 27.13 -10.85
N CYS A 15 -7.92 28.13 -11.48
CA CYS A 15 -8.11 29.56 -11.13
C CYS A 15 -9.18 30.32 -11.93
N MET A 16 -10.06 29.63 -12.66
CA MET A 16 -11.17 30.32 -13.34
C MET A 16 -12.48 29.65 -13.05
N LEU A 17 -13.15 30.05 -12.00
CA LEU A 17 -14.61 30.08 -11.82
C LEU A 17 -14.94 30.33 -10.34
N PHE A 18 -15.14 31.60 -9.97
CA PHE A 18 -16.19 32.05 -9.01
C PHE A 18 -16.01 33.55 -8.79
N ALA A 19 -16.65 34.31 -9.67
CA ALA A 19 -17.03 35.68 -9.40
C ALA A 19 -18.55 35.70 -9.43
N SER A 20 -19.24 35.95 -8.31
CA SER A 20 -20.52 36.66 -8.28
C SER A 20 -20.93 37.07 -6.89
N CYS A 21 -20.93 38.30 -6.69
CA CYS A 21 -21.75 39.26 -5.91
C CYS A 21 -22.95 38.80 -5.09
N GLY A 22 -23.15 39.51 -3.97
CA GLY A 22 -24.47 39.77 -3.38
C GLY A 22 -24.41 40.35 -2.00
N SER A 23 -24.37 41.71 -1.93
CA SER A 23 -24.61 42.53 -0.73
C SER A 23 -26.10 42.53 -0.33
N THR A 24 -26.46 42.65 0.93
CA THR A 24 -27.22 43.79 1.47
C THR A 24 -27.43 43.63 2.98
N PRO A 25 -27.47 44.73 3.75
CA PRO A 25 -27.65 44.74 5.20
C PRO A 25 -29.13 44.95 5.57
N GLU A 26 -29.57 44.38 6.67
CA GLU A 26 -30.89 44.64 7.25
C GLU A 26 -30.78 44.93 8.74
N GLU A 27 -31.07 46.13 9.03
CA GLU A 27 -31.87 46.86 9.98
C GLU A 27 -32.09 46.24 11.38
N THR A 28 -31.73 47.10 12.36
CA THR A 28 -32.03 47.08 13.80
C THR A 28 -33.50 47.43 14.04
N PRO A 29 -34.22 46.75 14.90
CA PRO A 29 -35.45 47.28 15.47
C PRO A 29 -35.22 47.86 16.87
N GLU A 30 -35.84 49.01 17.04
CA GLU A 30 -35.93 49.87 18.23
C GLU A 30 -36.60 49.21 19.42
N GLU A 31 -36.15 49.63 20.60
CA GLU A 31 -36.62 49.32 21.93
C GLU A 31 -37.92 50.14 22.26
N PRO A 32 -38.94 49.54 22.86
CA PRO A 32 -40.05 50.37 23.42
C PRO A 32 -39.81 50.69 24.88
N GLU A 33 -39.95 51.96 25.16
CA GLU A 33 -39.98 52.65 26.42
C GLU A 33 -41.07 52.10 27.37
N VAL A 34 -40.72 51.70 28.61
CA VAL A 34 -41.65 51.25 29.63
C VAL A 34 -41.77 52.34 30.77
N VAL A 35 -42.93 52.81 30.90
CA VAL A 35 -43.41 53.76 31.90
C VAL A 35 -43.31 53.18 33.33
N ALA A 36 -42.82 53.99 34.28
CA ALA A 36 -42.71 53.65 35.69
C ALA A 36 -44.09 53.65 36.40
N PRO A 37 -44.35 52.69 37.27
CA PRO A 37 -45.42 52.80 38.25
C PRO A 37 -44.91 53.19 39.65
N VAL A 38 -45.75 53.94 40.30
CA VAL A 38 -45.78 54.62 41.58
C VAL A 38 -45.45 53.66 42.75
N GLU A 39 -44.66 54.18 43.73
CA GLU A 39 -44.35 53.55 45.04
C GLU A 39 -45.58 53.41 45.96
N PRO A 40 -45.72 52.28 46.65
CA PRO A 40 -46.52 52.25 47.89
C PRO A 40 -45.60 52.26 49.14
N THR A 41 -46.14 52.92 50.17
CA THR A 41 -45.67 53.22 51.51
C THR A 41 -45.08 51.96 52.25
N PRO A 42 -44.00 52.11 53.07
CA PRO A 42 -43.36 51.01 53.73
C PRO A 42 -44.14 50.50 54.96
N GLU A 43 -44.31 49.19 55.02
CA GLU A 43 -44.77 48.46 56.20
C GLU A 43 -43.55 48.17 57.12
N PRO A 44 -43.68 48.03 58.44
CA PRO A 44 -42.58 47.99 59.37
C PRO A 44 -41.80 46.65 59.24
N GLU A 45 -40.49 46.74 59.21
CA GLU A 45 -39.51 45.64 59.08
C GLU A 45 -39.66 44.59 60.19
N PRO A 46 -39.69 43.30 59.85
CA PRO A 46 -39.56 42.25 60.84
C PRO A 46 -38.05 42.14 61.28
N ILE A 47 -37.90 41.89 62.59
CA ILE A 47 -36.61 41.68 63.26
C ILE A 47 -35.80 40.63 62.50
N PRO A 48 -34.51 40.84 62.12
CA PRO A 48 -33.72 39.92 61.41
C PRO A 48 -33.44 38.64 62.25
N GLU A 49 -33.83 37.50 61.69
CA GLU A 49 -33.41 36.21 62.22
C GLU A 49 -31.88 36.08 62.13
N PRO A 50 -31.19 35.39 63.05
CA PRO A 50 -29.75 35.22 62.99
C PRO A 50 -29.34 34.50 61.71
N THR A 51 -28.53 35.19 60.92
CA THR A 51 -27.95 34.68 59.70
C THR A 51 -27.25 33.31 60.00
N PRO A 52 -27.65 32.21 59.34
CA PRO A 52 -26.95 30.95 59.51
C PRO A 52 -25.47 31.14 59.13
N GLU A 53 -24.61 30.59 59.95
CA GLU A 53 -23.16 30.54 59.71
C GLU A 53 -22.91 29.93 58.33
N PRO A 54 -22.10 30.57 57.45
CA PRO A 54 -21.88 30.05 56.10
C PRO A 54 -21.28 28.66 56.21
N GLU A 55 -21.92 27.66 55.55
CA GLU A 55 -21.36 26.33 55.42
C GLU A 55 -19.95 26.42 54.84
N PRO A 56 -18.98 25.61 55.30
CA PRO A 56 -17.64 25.65 54.75
C PRO A 56 -17.70 25.35 53.26
N VAL A 57 -17.25 26.31 52.44
CA VAL A 57 -17.10 26.15 50.99
C VAL A 57 -16.18 24.94 50.79
N PRO A 58 -16.62 23.88 50.08
CA PRO A 58 -15.73 22.71 49.82
C PRO A 58 -14.45 23.23 49.21
N GLU A 59 -13.31 22.77 49.74
CA GLU A 59 -11.99 23.01 49.11
C GLU A 59 -12.06 22.58 47.67
N PRO A 60 -11.58 23.41 46.71
CA PRO A 60 -11.52 23.00 45.30
C PRO A 60 -10.68 21.75 45.18
N GLU A 61 -11.22 20.72 44.49
CA GLU A 61 -10.47 19.53 44.13
C GLU A 61 -9.15 19.90 43.45
N PRO A 62 -8.01 19.25 43.78
CA PRO A 62 -6.74 19.55 43.15
C PRO A 62 -6.87 19.34 41.62
N ALA A 63 -6.38 20.31 40.85
CA ALA A 63 -6.36 20.19 39.39
C ALA A 63 -5.61 18.91 38.97
N PRO A 64 -6.08 18.20 37.93
CA PRO A 64 -5.42 17.01 37.44
C PRO A 64 -3.97 17.30 37.01
N ASP A 65 -3.04 16.44 37.38
CA ASP A 65 -1.61 16.54 37.03
C ASP A 65 -1.30 15.59 35.85
N PHE A 66 -0.90 16.16 34.72
CA PHE A 66 -0.58 15.45 33.49
C PHE A 66 0.92 15.16 33.30
N THR A 67 1.76 15.37 34.31
CA THR A 67 3.22 15.30 34.18
C THR A 67 3.73 13.96 33.66
N GLU A 68 3.21 12.82 34.14
CA GLU A 68 3.63 11.49 33.69
C GLU A 68 3.17 11.23 32.25
N GLU A 69 1.92 11.54 31.94
CA GLU A 69 1.34 11.41 30.60
C GLU A 69 2.10 12.26 29.57
N ASN A 70 2.36 13.53 29.89
CA ASN A 70 3.06 14.43 29.01
C ASN A 70 4.54 14.06 28.79
N THR A 71 5.19 13.47 29.80
CA THR A 71 6.55 12.93 29.63
C THR A 71 6.56 11.76 28.65
N ALA A 72 5.63 10.80 28.81
CA ALA A 72 5.50 9.67 27.89
C ALA A 72 5.12 10.11 26.48
N LEU A 73 4.24 11.12 26.36
CA LEU A 73 3.80 11.66 25.08
C LEU A 73 4.94 12.39 24.35
N ARG A 74 5.76 13.14 25.04
CA ARG A 74 6.98 13.75 24.50
C ARG A 74 7.92 12.70 23.90
N ASP A 75 8.18 11.60 24.63
CA ASP A 75 9.00 10.50 24.12
C ASP A 75 8.36 9.83 22.88
N ALA A 76 7.03 9.71 22.85
CA ALA A 76 6.29 9.19 21.71
C ALA A 76 6.43 10.08 20.47
N VAL A 77 6.41 11.41 20.64
CA VAL A 77 6.63 12.40 19.56
C VAL A 77 8.02 12.19 18.92
N TYR A 78 9.07 12.05 19.73
CA TYR A 78 10.42 11.81 19.17
C TYR A 78 10.53 10.49 18.41
N LYS A 79 9.89 9.42 18.92
CA LYS A 79 9.84 8.13 18.20
C LYS A 79 9.07 8.23 16.89
N ALA A 80 7.94 8.92 16.88
CA ALA A 80 7.16 9.12 15.66
C ALA A 80 7.93 9.96 14.62
N ARG A 81 8.68 10.98 15.08
CA ARG A 81 9.57 11.74 14.21
C ARG A 81 10.64 10.86 13.56
N GLU A 82 11.30 10.00 14.36
CA GLU A 82 12.30 9.05 13.85
C GLU A 82 11.69 8.11 12.81
N ALA A 83 10.52 7.52 13.08
CA ALA A 83 9.81 6.66 12.15
C ALA A 83 9.46 7.39 10.84
N ALA A 84 9.01 8.64 10.91
CA ALA A 84 8.74 9.46 9.72
C ALA A 84 10.02 9.73 8.89
N VAL A 85 11.17 9.99 9.56
CA VAL A 85 12.46 10.14 8.87
C VAL A 85 12.87 8.84 8.18
N ASP A 86 12.76 7.70 8.85
CA ASP A 86 13.06 6.37 8.29
C ASP A 86 12.15 6.02 7.13
N ALA A 87 10.88 6.42 7.20
CA ALA A 87 9.95 6.32 6.08
C ALA A 87 10.32 7.24 4.90
N GLY A 88 11.18 8.23 5.10
CA GLY A 88 11.68 9.14 4.07
C GLY A 88 10.97 10.50 4.00
N ALA A 89 10.21 10.88 5.03
CA ALA A 89 9.44 12.11 5.07
C ALA A 89 10.30 13.36 4.85
N LEU A 90 11.46 13.44 5.50
CA LEU A 90 12.40 14.55 5.35
C LEU A 90 12.88 14.74 3.89
N MET A 91 12.91 13.68 3.10
CA MET A 91 13.35 13.72 1.71
C MET A 91 12.19 14.03 0.74
N LEU A 92 10.99 13.57 1.07
CA LEU A 92 9.80 13.75 0.25
C LEU A 92 9.10 15.09 0.51
N PHE A 93 9.11 15.58 1.76
CA PHE A 93 8.40 16.76 2.26
C PHE A 93 9.33 17.66 3.09
N PRO A 94 10.48 18.13 2.56
CA PRO A 94 11.52 18.77 3.37
C PRO A 94 11.09 20.09 4.02
N GLU A 95 10.26 20.89 3.36
CA GLU A 95 9.82 22.20 3.86
C GLU A 95 8.80 22.02 5.01
N GLU A 96 7.82 21.16 4.79
CA GLU A 96 6.77 20.84 5.74
C GLU A 96 7.34 20.14 6.98
N PHE A 97 8.26 19.19 6.77
CA PHE A 97 8.89 18.47 7.87
C PHE A 97 9.75 19.37 8.75
N LEU A 98 10.48 20.33 8.17
CA LEU A 98 11.25 21.31 8.92
C LEU A 98 10.36 22.30 9.69
N ALA A 99 9.19 22.66 9.15
CA ALA A 99 8.21 23.46 9.88
C ALA A 99 7.67 22.71 11.12
N MET A 100 7.41 21.40 10.98
CA MET A 100 7.04 20.54 12.09
C MET A 100 8.14 20.45 13.15
N ASP A 101 9.40 20.30 12.74
CA ASP A 101 10.54 20.28 13.65
C ASP A 101 10.68 21.59 14.42
N ALA A 102 10.43 22.74 13.78
CA ALA A 102 10.42 24.03 14.46
C ALA A 102 9.29 24.14 15.48
N PHE A 103 8.11 23.62 15.17
CA PHE A 103 6.99 23.55 16.11
C PHE A 103 7.31 22.61 17.29
N ALA A 104 7.88 21.44 17.02
CA ALA A 104 8.34 20.50 18.04
C ALA A 104 9.33 21.16 19.01
N ALA A 105 10.31 21.90 18.48
CA ALA A 105 11.29 22.62 19.29
C ALA A 105 10.63 23.71 20.17
N SER A 106 9.58 24.37 19.68
CA SER A 106 8.83 25.37 20.46
C SER A 106 8.08 24.75 21.64
N ILE A 107 7.44 23.61 21.43
CA ILE A 107 6.74 22.84 22.48
C ILE A 107 7.77 22.33 23.50
N ASP A 108 8.92 21.81 23.04
CA ASP A 108 9.96 21.28 23.91
C ASP A 108 10.57 22.36 24.81
N ALA A 109 10.70 23.57 24.31
CA ALA A 109 11.21 24.70 25.08
C ALA A 109 10.32 25.08 26.28
N THR A 110 9.00 24.80 26.21
CA THR A 110 8.04 25.10 27.30
C THR A 110 7.73 23.89 28.18
N PHE A 111 8.31 22.71 27.89
CA PHE A 111 7.99 21.44 28.57
C PHE A 111 8.07 21.54 30.09
N GLU A 112 9.17 22.07 30.66
CA GLU A 112 9.34 22.12 32.10
C GLU A 112 8.32 23.02 32.81
N GLN A 113 7.77 24.02 32.11
CA GLN A 113 6.75 24.92 32.66
C GLN A 113 5.32 24.36 32.46
N GLU A 114 5.09 23.61 31.38
CA GLU A 114 3.74 23.20 30.94
C GLU A 114 3.46 21.69 31.12
N LYS A 115 4.45 20.90 31.58
CA LYS A 115 4.33 19.43 31.64
C LYS A 115 3.17 18.89 32.50
N SER A 116 2.63 19.69 33.41
CA SER A 116 1.45 19.31 34.20
C SER A 116 0.12 19.75 33.59
N SER A 117 0.14 20.42 32.43
CA SER A 117 -1.07 21.02 31.84
C SER A 117 -1.68 20.14 30.74
N ALA A 118 -3.03 20.16 30.66
CA ALA A 118 -3.79 19.56 29.58
C ALA A 118 -3.53 20.24 28.21
N ASP A 119 -3.13 21.51 28.22
CA ASP A 119 -2.81 22.27 27.00
C ASP A 119 -1.53 21.72 26.34
N PHE A 120 -0.53 21.36 27.14
CA PHE A 120 0.65 20.64 26.62
C PHE A 120 0.25 19.29 26.04
N THR A 121 -0.60 18.52 26.72
CA THR A 121 -1.11 17.23 26.21
C THR A 121 -1.71 17.38 24.81
N ALA A 122 -2.58 18.37 24.63
CA ALA A 122 -3.24 18.62 23.34
C ALA A 122 -2.23 18.99 22.23
N LYS A 123 -1.26 19.87 22.53
CA LYS A 123 -0.21 20.29 21.57
C LYS A 123 0.69 19.11 21.18
N ALA A 124 1.16 18.34 22.17
CA ALA A 124 2.05 17.20 21.95
C ALA A 124 1.33 16.05 21.22
N GLN A 125 0.05 15.79 21.54
CA GLN A 125 -0.74 14.81 20.80
C GLN A 125 -0.94 15.21 19.34
N ASN A 126 -1.27 16.47 19.07
CA ASN A 126 -1.40 16.98 17.72
C ASN A 126 -0.09 16.82 16.93
N LEU A 127 1.06 17.10 17.55
CA LEU A 127 2.36 16.92 16.94
C LEU A 127 2.70 15.45 16.67
N LEU A 128 2.36 14.55 17.60
CA LEU A 128 2.49 13.10 17.45
C LEU A 128 1.70 12.61 16.23
N ASP A 129 0.45 13.03 16.10
CA ASP A 129 -0.44 12.64 15.02
C ASP A 129 0.08 13.17 13.67
N MET A 130 0.66 14.36 13.66
CA MET A 130 1.27 14.93 12.45
C MET A 130 2.54 14.17 12.01
N TYR A 131 3.44 13.78 12.91
CA TYR A 131 4.59 12.94 12.51
C TYR A 131 4.18 11.57 11.98
N LYS A 132 3.17 10.93 12.59
CA LYS A 132 2.58 9.69 12.07
C LYS A 132 1.93 9.91 10.69
N CYS A 133 1.27 11.04 10.50
CA CYS A 133 0.73 11.42 9.20
C CYS A 133 1.84 11.51 8.14
N PHE A 134 2.97 12.16 8.41
CA PHE A 134 4.11 12.24 7.49
C PHE A 134 4.75 10.88 7.22
N GLU A 135 4.82 9.99 8.20
CA GLU A 135 5.21 8.59 7.98
C GLU A 135 4.29 7.93 6.95
N ASN A 136 2.99 8.01 7.17
CA ASN A 136 1.98 7.44 6.26
C ASN A 136 2.01 8.06 4.87
N LEU A 137 2.15 9.40 4.75
CA LEU A 137 2.30 10.08 3.47
C LEU A 137 3.51 9.55 2.68
N SER A 138 4.61 9.28 3.38
CA SER A 138 5.82 8.73 2.77
C SER A 138 5.62 7.30 2.29
N ILE A 139 4.93 6.48 3.08
CA ILE A 139 4.55 5.11 2.70
C ILE A 139 3.60 5.13 1.50
N ALA A 140 2.57 5.98 1.55
CA ALA A 140 1.59 6.12 0.48
C ALA A 140 2.21 6.60 -0.83
N THR A 141 3.12 7.57 -0.79
CA THR A 141 3.85 8.05 -1.99
C THR A 141 4.64 6.92 -2.64
N LYS A 142 5.34 6.10 -1.85
CA LYS A 142 6.07 4.93 -2.38
C LYS A 142 5.14 3.87 -2.94
N ALA A 143 3.99 3.64 -2.29
CA ALA A 143 2.98 2.71 -2.78
C ALA A 143 2.37 3.20 -4.10
N GLN A 144 2.04 4.47 -4.22
CA GLN A 144 1.56 5.09 -5.46
C GLN A 144 2.58 4.94 -6.59
N GLU A 145 3.84 5.33 -6.35
CA GLU A 145 4.92 5.18 -7.34
C GLU A 145 5.07 3.71 -7.81
N ARG A 146 4.91 2.78 -6.88
CA ARG A 146 4.96 1.34 -7.19
C ARG A 146 3.78 0.91 -8.06
N ILE A 147 2.56 1.33 -7.73
CA ILE A 147 1.35 1.05 -8.50
C ILE A 147 1.50 1.57 -9.93
N GLU A 148 1.97 2.81 -10.09
CA GLU A 148 2.19 3.43 -11.39
C GLU A 148 3.27 2.72 -12.19
N LYS A 149 4.43 2.45 -11.57
CA LYS A 149 5.56 1.78 -12.21
C LYS A 149 5.21 0.39 -12.73
N LEU A 150 4.38 -0.35 -12.01
CA LEU A 150 3.99 -1.72 -12.34
C LEU A 150 2.64 -1.80 -13.11
N GLY A 151 1.95 -0.67 -13.31
CA GLY A 151 0.66 -0.63 -13.99
C GLY A 151 -0.45 -1.35 -13.23
N LEU A 152 -0.44 -1.28 -11.89
CA LEU A 152 -1.36 -2.04 -11.04
C LEU A 152 -2.73 -1.36 -10.87
N ALA A 153 -2.86 -0.08 -11.15
CA ALA A 153 -4.10 0.69 -10.96
C ALA A 153 -5.33 0.06 -11.66
N LYS A 154 -5.13 -0.64 -12.79
CA LYS A 154 -6.19 -1.30 -13.54
C LYS A 154 -6.90 -2.45 -12.81
N TYR A 155 -6.27 -3.01 -11.76
CA TYR A 155 -6.83 -4.13 -10.98
C TYR A 155 -7.81 -3.66 -9.90
N ASP A 156 -7.74 -2.37 -9.54
CA ASP A 156 -8.70 -1.71 -8.66
C ASP A 156 -8.66 -0.19 -8.87
N ALA A 157 -9.25 0.26 -9.97
CA ALA A 157 -9.26 1.66 -10.35
C ALA A 157 -10.06 2.54 -9.38
N GLU A 158 -11.08 1.98 -8.72
CA GLU A 158 -11.93 2.71 -7.78
C GLU A 158 -11.15 3.11 -6.52
N ASP A 159 -10.50 2.15 -5.87
CA ASP A 159 -9.72 2.43 -4.65
C ASP A 159 -8.47 3.24 -4.97
N TYR A 160 -7.87 3.06 -6.16
CA TYR A 160 -6.77 3.90 -6.63
C TYR A 160 -7.19 5.37 -6.77
N GLU A 161 -8.35 5.67 -7.37
CA GLU A 161 -8.84 7.04 -7.51
C GLU A 161 -9.29 7.66 -6.19
N LYS A 162 -9.85 6.89 -5.26
CA LYS A 162 -10.12 7.35 -3.90
C LYS A 162 -8.84 7.78 -3.20
N ALA A 163 -7.80 6.95 -3.23
CA ALA A 163 -6.50 7.26 -2.64
C ALA A 163 -5.87 8.52 -3.26
N ASN A 164 -5.93 8.65 -4.59
CA ASN A 164 -5.45 9.84 -5.30
C ASN A 164 -6.25 11.11 -4.94
N THR A 165 -7.54 10.97 -4.62
CA THR A 165 -8.35 12.10 -4.16
C THR A 165 -7.88 12.60 -2.82
N ILE A 166 -7.63 11.69 -1.86
CA ILE A 166 -7.04 12.02 -0.57
C ILE A 166 -5.64 12.66 -0.75
N ALA A 167 -4.81 12.09 -1.62
CA ALA A 167 -3.48 12.65 -1.91
C ALA A 167 -3.56 14.10 -2.42
N ARG A 168 -4.56 14.44 -3.25
CA ARG A 168 -4.79 15.82 -3.70
C ARG A 168 -5.23 16.75 -2.56
N GLU A 169 -6.03 16.28 -1.60
CA GLU A 169 -6.40 17.07 -0.41
C GLU A 169 -5.15 17.50 0.37
N PHE A 170 -4.20 16.61 0.59
CA PHE A 170 -2.92 16.96 1.22
C PHE A 170 -2.11 18.01 0.44
N GLY A 171 -2.16 17.98 -0.89
CA GLY A 171 -1.48 18.95 -1.74
C GLY A 171 -2.07 20.37 -1.69
N THR A 172 -3.22 20.57 -1.06
CA THR A 172 -3.87 21.89 -0.90
C THR A 172 -3.61 22.56 0.45
N ILE A 173 -2.86 21.92 1.35
CA ILE A 173 -2.54 22.46 2.67
C ILE A 173 -1.47 23.56 2.50
N GLU A 174 -1.85 24.81 2.76
CA GLU A 174 -0.95 25.97 2.64
C GLU A 174 -0.10 26.21 3.91
N SER A 175 -0.59 25.82 5.08
CA SER A 175 0.10 25.95 6.37
C SER A 175 -0.31 24.85 7.33
N PHE A 176 0.64 24.43 8.15
CA PHE A 176 0.40 23.47 9.24
C PHE A 176 0.01 24.16 10.56
N ASP A 177 -0.06 25.48 10.59
CA ASP A 177 -0.55 26.24 11.74
C ASP A 177 -2.05 25.99 11.92
N ASN A 178 -2.46 25.49 13.06
CA ASN A 178 -3.85 25.12 13.41
C ASN A 178 -4.44 23.91 12.68
N ILE A 179 -3.60 22.99 12.20
CA ILE A 179 -4.06 21.73 11.64
C ILE A 179 -4.49 20.77 12.75
N GLU A 180 -5.62 20.09 12.54
CA GLU A 180 -6.09 18.99 13.38
C GLU A 180 -5.37 17.69 12.99
N GLY A 181 -4.27 17.37 13.70
CA GLY A 181 -3.42 16.23 13.41
C GLY A 181 -4.17 14.91 13.32
N ALA A 182 -5.14 14.68 14.21
CA ALA A 182 -5.95 13.47 14.22
C ALA A 182 -6.77 13.29 12.91
N TYR A 183 -7.31 14.37 12.34
CA TYR A 183 -8.02 14.31 11.06
C TYR A 183 -7.08 13.88 9.93
N PHE A 184 -5.91 14.51 9.83
CA PHE A 184 -4.95 14.21 8.77
C PHE A 184 -4.30 12.85 8.96
N LEU A 185 -4.06 12.41 10.20
CA LEU A 185 -3.62 11.04 10.48
C LEU A 185 -4.64 10.03 9.94
N GLY A 186 -5.94 10.17 10.27
CA GLY A 186 -6.99 9.30 9.76
C GLY A 186 -7.04 9.26 8.23
N LYS A 187 -6.91 10.42 7.57
CA LYS A 187 -6.86 10.50 6.10
C LYS A 187 -5.63 9.82 5.50
N SER A 188 -4.47 9.98 6.11
CA SER A 188 -3.24 9.32 5.64
C SER A 188 -3.29 7.80 5.82
N GLU A 189 -3.88 7.30 6.92
CA GLU A 189 -4.12 5.88 7.15
C GLU A 189 -5.07 5.29 6.11
N GLU A 190 -6.19 5.99 5.83
CA GLU A 190 -7.13 5.61 4.77
C GLU A 190 -6.41 5.49 3.41
N MET A 191 -5.61 6.48 3.04
CA MET A 191 -4.87 6.49 1.78
C MET A 191 -3.88 5.32 1.67
N VAL A 192 -3.10 5.05 2.72
CA VAL A 192 -2.19 3.87 2.79
C VAL A 192 -2.98 2.57 2.63
N GLY A 193 -4.12 2.45 3.32
CA GLY A 193 -4.99 1.29 3.23
C GLY A 193 -5.51 1.04 1.81
N LEU A 194 -5.97 2.09 1.13
CA LEU A 194 -6.46 2.02 -0.24
C LEU A 194 -5.37 1.59 -1.23
N TYR A 195 -4.18 2.21 -1.21
CA TYR A 195 -3.08 1.79 -2.08
C TYR A 195 -2.62 0.36 -1.81
N ASN A 196 -2.55 -0.07 -0.55
CA ASN A 196 -2.22 -1.45 -0.21
C ASN A 196 -3.28 -2.43 -0.73
N THR A 197 -4.56 -2.08 -0.67
CA THR A 197 -5.66 -2.86 -1.25
C THR A 197 -5.51 -3.03 -2.76
N VAL A 198 -5.15 -1.96 -3.49
CA VAL A 198 -4.86 -2.02 -4.93
C VAL A 198 -3.71 -2.99 -5.22
N ILE A 199 -2.61 -2.89 -4.47
CA ILE A 199 -1.44 -3.77 -4.62
C ILE A 199 -1.82 -5.24 -4.34
N GLU A 200 -2.56 -5.48 -3.26
CA GLU A 200 -2.99 -6.83 -2.87
C GLU A 200 -3.89 -7.47 -3.94
N LYS A 201 -4.94 -6.77 -4.39
CA LYS A 201 -5.86 -7.26 -5.43
C LYS A 201 -5.12 -7.52 -6.74
N ALA A 202 -4.17 -6.65 -7.11
CA ALA A 202 -3.35 -6.83 -8.29
C ALA A 202 -2.51 -8.10 -8.23
N PHE A 203 -1.72 -8.28 -7.17
CA PHE A 203 -0.87 -9.46 -7.04
C PHE A 203 -1.66 -10.75 -6.83
N LYS A 204 -2.84 -10.71 -6.21
CA LYS A 204 -3.75 -11.85 -6.14
C LYS A 204 -4.17 -12.30 -7.54
N THR A 205 -4.57 -11.37 -8.40
CA THR A 205 -4.95 -11.67 -9.78
C THR A 205 -3.76 -12.19 -10.58
N LEU A 206 -2.63 -11.47 -10.54
CA LEU A 206 -1.38 -11.85 -11.22
C LEU A 206 -0.85 -13.22 -10.76
N SER A 207 -0.97 -13.56 -9.47
CA SER A 207 -0.55 -14.86 -8.96
C SER A 207 -1.41 -16.01 -9.53
N ASN A 208 -2.73 -15.79 -9.65
CA ASN A 208 -3.63 -16.77 -10.25
C ASN A 208 -3.30 -16.98 -11.75
N GLU A 209 -3.09 -15.91 -12.50
CA GLU A 209 -2.69 -15.97 -13.91
C GLU A 209 -1.35 -16.72 -14.09
N ALA A 210 -0.35 -16.42 -13.25
CA ALA A 210 0.95 -17.08 -13.30
C ALA A 210 0.86 -18.58 -12.93
N ARG A 211 -0.02 -18.92 -11.98
CA ARG A 211 -0.29 -20.32 -11.63
C ARG A 211 -0.93 -21.08 -12.81
N GLU A 212 -1.89 -20.45 -13.49
CA GLU A 212 -2.51 -21.04 -14.69
C GLU A 212 -1.49 -21.25 -15.80
N SER A 213 -0.59 -20.29 -16.05
CA SER A 213 0.50 -20.41 -17.00
C SER A 213 1.38 -21.62 -16.69
N TYR A 214 1.83 -21.76 -15.43
CA TYR A 214 2.57 -22.92 -14.99
C TYR A 214 1.83 -24.23 -15.27
N MET A 215 0.54 -24.31 -14.98
CA MET A 215 -0.25 -25.53 -15.21
C MET A 215 -0.33 -25.90 -16.70
N VAL A 216 -0.39 -24.92 -17.60
CA VAL A 216 -0.33 -25.13 -19.05
C VAL A 216 1.02 -25.70 -19.46
N THR A 217 2.12 -25.08 -19.03
CA THR A 217 3.50 -25.53 -19.30
C THR A 217 3.76 -26.93 -18.75
N LYS A 218 3.32 -27.19 -17.52
CA LYS A 218 3.41 -28.52 -16.91
C LYS A 218 2.67 -29.58 -17.71
N LYS A 219 1.45 -29.29 -18.17
CA LYS A 219 0.66 -30.21 -19.01
C LYS A 219 1.38 -30.52 -20.32
N ALA A 220 2.03 -29.55 -20.94
CA ALA A 220 2.85 -29.77 -22.13
C ALA A 220 4.06 -30.67 -21.83
N ALA A 221 4.76 -30.43 -20.73
CA ALA A 221 5.87 -31.26 -20.27
C ALA A 221 5.46 -32.73 -19.95
N ASP A 222 4.28 -32.88 -19.30
CA ASP A 222 3.70 -34.22 -19.05
C ASP A 222 3.37 -34.96 -20.35
N GLY A 223 2.87 -34.26 -21.38
CA GLY A 223 2.56 -34.82 -22.70
C GLY A 223 3.75 -35.45 -23.40
N ILE A 224 4.96 -34.97 -23.15
CA ILE A 224 6.19 -35.51 -23.68
C ILE A 224 6.97 -36.40 -22.68
N LYS A 225 6.34 -36.72 -21.53
CA LYS A 225 6.91 -37.56 -20.45
C LYS A 225 8.17 -36.96 -19.80
N SER A 226 8.22 -35.67 -19.65
CA SER A 226 9.34 -34.96 -19.03
C SER A 226 9.62 -35.41 -17.60
N SER A 227 8.61 -35.82 -16.85
CA SER A 227 8.72 -36.36 -15.49
C SER A 227 9.57 -37.65 -15.41
N VAL A 228 9.75 -38.34 -16.54
CA VAL A 228 10.61 -39.53 -16.65
C VAL A 228 11.97 -39.17 -17.26
N ALA A 229 11.95 -38.34 -18.31
CA ALA A 229 13.16 -38.05 -19.11
C ALA A 229 14.09 -37.01 -18.44
N ALA A 230 13.54 -36.14 -17.56
CA ALA A 230 14.27 -35.12 -16.80
C ALA A 230 13.71 -35.06 -15.37
N LYS A 231 13.80 -36.18 -14.65
CA LYS A 231 13.08 -36.38 -13.37
C LYS A 231 13.47 -35.37 -12.30
N GLU A 232 14.73 -35.06 -12.15
CA GLU A 232 15.22 -34.19 -11.07
C GLU A 232 14.86 -32.74 -11.35
N GLU A 233 15.03 -32.28 -12.58
CA GLU A 233 14.68 -30.92 -13.01
C GLU A 233 13.16 -30.69 -12.95
N TYR A 234 12.38 -31.68 -13.40
CA TYR A 234 10.92 -31.66 -13.30
C TYR A 234 10.45 -31.58 -11.84
N LYS A 235 11.08 -32.38 -10.94
CA LYS A 235 10.79 -32.31 -9.52
C LYS A 235 11.12 -30.94 -8.94
N ALA A 236 12.28 -30.39 -9.27
CA ALA A 236 12.70 -29.08 -8.79
C ALA A 236 11.71 -27.98 -9.19
N ALA A 237 11.21 -27.99 -10.45
CA ALA A 237 10.19 -27.05 -10.90
C ALA A 237 8.86 -27.19 -10.11
N ASN A 238 8.43 -28.42 -9.82
CA ASN A 238 7.24 -28.65 -8.98
C ASN A 238 7.47 -28.22 -7.53
N ASP A 239 8.64 -28.39 -6.95
CA ASP A 239 8.95 -27.96 -5.59
C ASP A 239 8.88 -26.42 -5.48
N ILE A 240 9.32 -25.67 -6.50
CA ILE A 240 9.16 -24.21 -6.57
C ILE A 240 7.66 -23.83 -6.59
N MET A 241 6.86 -24.52 -7.40
CA MET A 241 5.41 -24.30 -7.48
C MET A 241 4.71 -24.56 -6.16
N LEU A 242 5.06 -25.65 -5.44
CA LEU A 242 4.48 -25.95 -4.12
C LEU A 242 4.83 -24.88 -3.09
N ASN A 243 6.03 -24.31 -3.13
CA ASN A 243 6.40 -23.18 -2.28
C ASN A 243 5.57 -21.92 -2.62
N ALA A 244 5.26 -21.69 -3.90
CA ALA A 244 4.39 -20.60 -4.31
C ALA A 244 2.94 -20.80 -3.81
N ASP A 245 2.40 -22.04 -3.90
CA ASP A 245 1.08 -22.39 -3.32
C ASP A 245 1.06 -22.15 -1.80
N ALA A 246 2.15 -22.46 -1.08
CA ALA A 246 2.27 -22.17 0.33
C ALA A 246 2.24 -20.67 0.62
N SER A 247 2.89 -19.84 -0.21
CA SER A 247 2.82 -18.37 -0.08
C SER A 247 1.40 -17.86 -0.38
N ALA A 248 0.73 -18.35 -1.40
CA ALA A 248 -0.66 -18.01 -1.73
C ALA A 248 -1.62 -18.36 -0.56
N SER A 249 -1.41 -19.50 0.10
CA SER A 249 -2.19 -19.94 1.25
C SER A 249 -2.03 -19.01 2.46
N ARG A 250 -0.92 -18.31 2.57
CA ARG A 250 -0.67 -17.26 3.58
C ARG A 250 -1.05 -15.86 3.11
N MET A 251 -1.70 -15.74 1.93
CA MET A 251 -2.06 -14.47 1.30
C MET A 251 -0.85 -13.57 0.95
N GLU A 252 0.34 -14.15 0.85
CA GLU A 252 1.57 -13.48 0.40
C GLU A 252 1.59 -13.43 -1.13
N TRP A 253 0.64 -12.68 -1.72
CA TRP A 253 0.32 -12.75 -3.15
C TRP A 253 1.48 -12.40 -4.07
N GLU A 254 2.29 -11.43 -3.70
CA GLU A 254 3.50 -11.08 -4.47
C GLU A 254 4.54 -12.19 -4.46
N ASN A 255 4.79 -12.81 -3.30
CA ASN A 255 5.69 -13.96 -3.19
C ASN A 255 5.15 -15.14 -4.00
N ALA A 256 3.85 -15.38 -3.96
CA ALA A 256 3.19 -16.41 -4.76
C ALA A 256 3.36 -16.14 -6.26
N TYR A 257 3.07 -14.91 -6.73
CA TYR A 257 3.28 -14.51 -8.11
C TYR A 257 4.69 -14.76 -8.60
N ASN A 258 5.69 -14.25 -7.87
CA ASN A 258 7.09 -14.44 -8.20
C ASN A 258 7.50 -15.91 -8.18
N GLY A 259 6.95 -16.70 -7.26
CA GLY A 259 7.17 -18.14 -7.16
C GLY A 259 6.60 -18.89 -8.37
N TYR A 260 5.36 -18.61 -8.76
CA TYR A 260 4.74 -19.24 -9.94
C TYR A 260 5.46 -18.90 -11.24
N GLN A 261 5.90 -17.66 -11.42
CA GLN A 261 6.72 -17.30 -12.59
C GLN A 261 8.03 -18.09 -12.65
N LYS A 262 8.71 -18.23 -11.51
CA LYS A 262 9.95 -19.03 -11.44
C LYS A 262 9.68 -20.51 -11.73
N ALA A 263 8.57 -21.04 -11.22
CA ALA A 263 8.17 -22.43 -11.47
C ALA A 263 7.87 -22.67 -12.96
N ASP A 264 7.14 -21.73 -13.59
CA ASP A 264 6.81 -21.79 -15.02
C ASP A 264 8.05 -21.75 -15.88
N ALA A 265 8.96 -20.81 -15.64
CA ALA A 265 10.23 -20.73 -16.35
C ALA A 265 11.07 -22.01 -16.19
N ALA A 266 11.14 -22.58 -14.97
CA ALA A 266 11.86 -23.82 -14.73
C ALA A 266 11.21 -25.00 -15.48
N MET A 267 9.88 -25.12 -15.48
CA MET A 267 9.16 -26.17 -16.18
C MET A 267 9.28 -26.02 -17.69
N GLN A 268 9.30 -24.78 -18.20
CA GLN A 268 9.52 -24.51 -19.63
C GLN A 268 10.90 -25.02 -20.09
N LEU A 269 11.96 -24.78 -19.31
CA LEU A 269 13.30 -25.30 -19.59
C LEU A 269 13.32 -26.84 -19.62
N VAL A 270 12.60 -27.49 -18.72
CA VAL A 270 12.44 -28.94 -18.69
C VAL A 270 11.76 -29.44 -19.95
N TYR A 271 10.65 -28.80 -20.35
CA TYR A 271 9.94 -29.12 -21.57
C TYR A 271 10.83 -29.01 -22.81
N GLU A 272 11.52 -27.89 -22.98
CA GLU A 272 12.37 -27.61 -24.13
C GLU A 272 13.52 -28.63 -24.25
N ALA A 273 14.22 -28.92 -23.15
CA ALA A 273 15.31 -29.87 -23.13
C ALA A 273 14.86 -31.29 -23.50
N VAL A 274 13.68 -31.74 -23.07
CA VAL A 274 13.14 -33.06 -23.43
C VAL A 274 12.61 -33.06 -24.85
N ALA A 275 11.96 -32.00 -25.31
CA ALA A 275 11.47 -31.85 -26.68
C ALA A 275 12.63 -31.93 -27.68
N GLU A 276 13.74 -31.24 -27.42
CA GLU A 276 14.94 -31.28 -28.25
C GLU A 276 15.53 -32.73 -28.36
N LYS A 277 15.68 -33.41 -27.20
CA LYS A 277 16.18 -34.81 -27.17
C LYS A 277 15.27 -35.75 -27.98
N ARG A 278 13.93 -35.58 -27.89
CA ARG A 278 12.97 -36.37 -28.65
C ARG A 278 13.08 -36.10 -30.14
N ALA A 279 13.13 -34.82 -30.54
CA ALA A 279 13.28 -34.46 -31.96
C ALA A 279 14.60 -35.08 -32.57
N ALA A 280 15.70 -35.01 -31.80
CA ALA A 280 16.95 -35.64 -32.22
C ALA A 280 16.82 -37.15 -32.35
N ALA A 281 16.15 -37.83 -31.42
CA ALA A 281 15.92 -39.25 -31.47
C ALA A 281 15.01 -39.66 -32.66
N GLU A 282 13.92 -38.91 -32.87
CA GLU A 282 13.00 -39.13 -34.01
C GLU A 282 13.73 -38.99 -35.35
N LYS A 283 14.59 -37.96 -35.48
CA LYS A 283 15.44 -37.79 -36.67
C LYS A 283 16.39 -38.96 -36.87
N ALA A 284 17.08 -39.42 -35.81
CA ALA A 284 17.99 -40.55 -35.88
C ALA A 284 17.25 -41.84 -36.29
N ILE A 285 16.06 -42.09 -35.77
CA ILE A 285 15.21 -43.24 -36.14
C ILE A 285 14.80 -43.14 -37.62
N ALA A 286 14.38 -41.99 -38.08
CA ALA A 286 14.01 -41.79 -39.49
C ALA A 286 15.19 -42.03 -40.43
N GLU A 287 16.40 -41.55 -40.10
CA GLU A 287 17.62 -41.78 -40.85
C GLU A 287 18.03 -43.26 -40.86
N ALA A 288 17.92 -43.94 -39.70
CA ALA A 288 18.22 -45.36 -39.61
C ALA A 288 17.24 -46.20 -40.46
N LYS A 289 15.94 -45.87 -40.44
CA LYS A 289 14.91 -46.51 -41.27
C LYS A 289 15.18 -46.28 -42.74
N ALA A 290 15.51 -45.09 -43.16
CA ALA A 290 15.83 -44.80 -44.58
C ALA A 290 17.07 -45.57 -45.04
N ARG A 291 18.13 -45.71 -44.18
CA ARG A 291 19.30 -46.54 -44.50
C ARG A 291 18.97 -48.02 -44.60
N ALA A 292 18.10 -48.54 -43.74
CA ALA A 292 17.65 -49.92 -43.78
C ALA A 292 16.84 -50.22 -45.06
N GLU A 293 15.92 -49.30 -45.47
CA GLU A 293 15.16 -49.40 -46.72
C GLU A 293 16.08 -49.37 -47.96
N ALA A 294 17.07 -48.45 -47.96
CA ALA A 294 18.06 -48.42 -49.04
C ALA A 294 18.90 -49.70 -49.11
N ALA A 295 19.34 -50.23 -47.97
CA ALA A 295 20.10 -51.50 -47.94
C ALA A 295 19.28 -52.72 -48.44
N ALA A 296 17.98 -52.77 -48.10
CA ALA A 296 17.05 -53.76 -48.58
C ALA A 296 16.86 -53.70 -50.13
N ALA A 297 16.77 -52.47 -50.65
CA ALA A 297 16.68 -52.28 -52.11
C ALA A 297 17.91 -52.71 -52.82
N TYR A 298 19.12 -52.42 -52.31
CA TYR A 298 20.37 -52.90 -52.86
C TYR A 298 20.54 -54.46 -52.78
N ALA A 299 20.00 -55.05 -51.70
CA ALA A 299 20.03 -56.54 -51.60
C ALA A 299 19.12 -57.19 -52.68
N LEU A 300 17.92 -56.61 -52.90
CA LEU A 300 17.02 -57.09 -53.99
C LEU A 300 17.67 -56.95 -55.39
N GLU A 301 18.30 -55.79 -55.64
CA GLU A 301 19.00 -55.56 -56.91
C GLU A 301 20.21 -56.56 -57.08
N ALA A 302 20.91 -56.88 -56.02
CA ALA A 302 22.00 -57.85 -56.05
C ALA A 302 21.49 -59.28 -56.34
N ASP A 303 20.31 -59.65 -55.75
CA ASP A 303 19.67 -60.93 -56.02
C ASP A 303 19.16 -61.06 -57.45
N GLU A 304 18.69 -59.94 -58.03
CA GLU A 304 18.31 -59.91 -59.44
C GLU A 304 19.51 -60.09 -60.41
N ILE A 305 20.69 -59.51 -60.06
CA ILE A 305 21.92 -59.57 -60.87
C ILE A 305 22.63 -60.91 -60.72
N ALA A 306 22.65 -61.47 -59.51
CA ALA A 306 23.31 -62.74 -59.21
C ALA A 306 22.41 -63.61 -58.30
N PRO A 307 21.38 -64.26 -58.84
CA PRO A 307 20.49 -65.09 -58.02
C PRO A 307 21.30 -66.23 -57.38
N ILE A 308 21.11 -66.34 -56.04
CA ILE A 308 21.74 -67.49 -55.29
C ILE A 308 21.04 -68.79 -55.80
N THR A 309 21.72 -69.52 -56.60
CA THR A 309 21.27 -70.85 -56.96
C THR A 309 21.57 -71.78 -55.75
N GLU A 310 20.47 -72.28 -55.14
CA GLU A 310 20.58 -73.41 -54.18
C GLU A 310 20.99 -74.68 -54.96
N GLU A 311 22.29 -74.77 -55.34
CA GLU A 311 22.93 -76.02 -55.76
C GLU A 311 24.04 -76.31 -54.80
N GLY A 312 23.77 -77.23 -53.87
CA GLY A 312 24.84 -77.74 -53.03
C GLY A 312 24.43 -78.42 -51.74
N GLU A 313 23.36 -79.22 -51.74
CA GLU A 313 23.19 -80.26 -50.74
C GLU A 313 22.80 -81.56 -51.47
N ALA A 314 23.81 -82.22 -52.01
CA ALA A 314 23.71 -83.65 -52.32
C ALA A 314 25.13 -84.15 -52.52
N GLU A 315 25.85 -84.57 -51.39
CA GLU A 315 26.63 -85.82 -51.29
C GLU A 315 27.13 -85.96 -49.84
#